data_9795e1f19c6c8f18ecaf96d55e66cbd7
#
_entry.id   9795e1f19c6c8f18ecaf96d55e66cbd7
#
_cell.length_a   1.000
_cell.length_b   1.000
_cell.length_c   1.000
_cell.angle_alpha   90.00
_cell.angle_beta   90.00
_cell.angle_gamma   90.00
#
_symmetry.space_group_name_H-M   'P 1'
#
loop_
_entity.id
_entity.type
_entity.pdbx_description
1 polymer ?
#
loop_
_entity_poly.entity_id
_entity_poly.type
_entity_poly.pdbx_seq_one_letter_code
_entity_poly.pdbx_strand_id
1 'polypeptide(L)'
;MSDQFTSVEEKGLGTNLIDSIKGVAVGGLLFICSFVVLWMNEGRVDLSEVAKKSVVANPASVDSGLNGKFVSVTGELKTDEKIGDPELLKPGNYVRLHRNVQMFAWVENVKTTTEKKTGGKKVETRTVTYTKDWTNKPKLPTEMENPKGHENIPLTIKDETFSAQKAMVAAYPFDPQDASLPSAEPLKLTQDMVKLAEEAKPEATTDGAAGGEAKPAGDEAKPEGDAVKPAEEKAEEPASDDKKSKKKKRKGRSVKKPRPTVAEVGKAERKADAIAARKPQSFSLADDKYLFKGSGTLSQPEVGDVRISYTALVPGAKVTLFGKLDGGSVQAYKDKDSSLFRAVPGSREEAIQTLADEHKTVGWVLRIVGFLMMWFGLILFFGPINTLLDILPFLGSAGRFLVSVVMFPIALVLSLVTVILSIIAHSPILLTLVFVAMGAGGYFLYQKKKKKAA
;
A
#
# COMPACT_ATOMS: atom_id res chain seq x y z
N MET A 1 0.35 10.45 -24.86
CA MET A 1 -1.09 10.25 -25.10
C MET A 1 -1.58 9.21 -24.13
N SER A 2 -2.69 9.43 -23.44
CA SER A 2 -3.34 8.42 -22.62
C SER A 2 -4.19 7.54 -23.54
N ASP A 3 -4.00 6.23 -23.46
CA ASP A 3 -4.88 5.28 -24.16
C ASP A 3 -6.02 4.92 -23.20
N GLN A 4 -7.25 4.93 -23.74
CA GLN A 4 -8.45 4.79 -22.93
C GLN A 4 -9.36 3.71 -23.51
N PHE A 5 -9.75 2.78 -22.68
CA PHE A 5 -10.71 1.74 -22.99
C PHE A 5 -11.96 1.92 -22.11
N THR A 6 -13.14 1.93 -22.74
CA THR A 6 -14.40 2.11 -22.01
C THR A 6 -15.29 0.90 -22.25
N SER A 7 -15.74 0.27 -21.18
CA SER A 7 -16.77 -0.77 -21.19
C SER A 7 -18.03 -0.28 -20.50
N VAL A 8 -19.19 -0.58 -21.08
CA VAL A 8 -20.49 -0.19 -20.54
C VAL A 8 -21.28 -1.46 -20.23
N GLU A 9 -21.73 -1.58 -18.97
CA GLU A 9 -22.57 -2.68 -18.51
C GLU A 9 -23.92 -2.14 -18.04
N GLU A 10 -25.01 -2.65 -18.61
CA GLU A 10 -26.35 -2.34 -18.10
C GLU A 10 -26.80 -3.39 -17.08
N LYS A 11 -27.07 -2.95 -15.86
CA LYS A 11 -27.60 -3.79 -14.78
C LYS A 11 -29.11 -3.56 -14.65
N GLY A 12 -29.85 -4.65 -14.75
CA GLY A 12 -31.30 -4.65 -14.53
C GLY A 12 -31.66 -4.50 -13.03
N LEU A 13 -32.90 -4.17 -12.75
CA LEU A 13 -33.42 -3.97 -11.38
C LEU A 13 -33.14 -5.20 -10.47
N GLY A 14 -33.35 -6.42 -10.97
CA GLY A 14 -33.09 -7.63 -10.21
C GLY A 14 -31.61 -7.82 -9.81
N THR A 15 -30.68 -7.50 -10.74
CA THR A 15 -29.24 -7.54 -10.45
C THR A 15 -28.85 -6.47 -9.42
N ASN A 16 -29.43 -5.25 -9.56
CA ASN A 16 -29.18 -4.17 -8.61
C ASN A 16 -29.69 -4.50 -7.21
N LEU A 17 -30.80 -5.21 -7.08
CA LEU A 17 -31.33 -5.63 -5.79
C LEU A 17 -30.41 -6.68 -5.14
N ILE A 18 -29.91 -7.65 -5.91
CA ILE A 18 -28.95 -8.65 -5.42
C ILE A 18 -27.63 -7.97 -4.99
N ASP A 19 -27.12 -7.03 -5.78
CA ASP A 19 -25.92 -6.27 -5.43
C ASP A 19 -26.14 -5.41 -4.19
N SER A 20 -27.35 -4.89 -4.00
CA SER A 20 -27.76 -4.15 -2.81
C SER A 20 -27.79 -5.03 -1.56
N ILE A 21 -28.27 -6.29 -1.68
CA ILE A 21 -28.25 -7.27 -0.58
C ILE A 21 -26.82 -7.62 -0.19
N LYS A 22 -25.90 -7.78 -1.16
CA LYS A 22 -24.47 -7.92 -0.87
C LYS A 22 -23.92 -6.70 -0.14
N GLY A 23 -24.38 -5.50 -0.53
CA GLY A 23 -24.07 -4.24 0.14
C GLY A 23 -24.50 -4.23 1.61
N VAL A 24 -25.64 -4.85 1.96
CA VAL A 24 -26.10 -4.99 3.36
C VAL A 24 -25.11 -5.80 4.19
N ALA A 25 -24.61 -6.91 3.66
CA ALA A 25 -23.63 -7.73 4.38
C ALA A 25 -22.33 -6.97 4.64
N VAL A 26 -21.84 -6.24 3.63
CA VAL A 26 -20.65 -5.39 3.78
C VAL A 26 -20.93 -4.23 4.73
N GLY A 27 -22.08 -3.58 4.59
CA GLY A 27 -22.52 -2.48 5.47
C GLY A 27 -22.65 -2.92 6.92
N GLY A 28 -23.27 -4.07 7.17
CA GLY A 28 -23.37 -4.67 8.50
C GLY A 28 -22.00 -4.99 9.10
N LEU A 29 -21.09 -5.56 8.30
CA LEU A 29 -19.72 -5.82 8.74
C LEU A 29 -18.98 -4.52 9.09
N LEU A 30 -19.02 -3.51 8.21
CA LEU A 30 -18.41 -2.19 8.48
C LEU A 30 -18.98 -1.54 9.74
N PHE A 31 -20.31 -1.62 9.92
CA PHE A 31 -20.98 -1.08 11.09
C PHE A 31 -20.51 -1.76 12.39
N ILE A 32 -20.42 -3.10 12.40
CA ILE A 32 -19.91 -3.83 13.57
C ILE A 32 -18.42 -3.54 13.78
N CYS A 33 -17.59 -3.58 12.73
CA CYS A 33 -16.16 -3.28 12.83
C CYS A 33 -15.91 -1.84 13.33
N SER A 34 -16.81 -0.89 13.06
CA SER A 34 -16.65 0.48 13.55
C SER A 34 -16.65 0.57 15.07
N PHE A 35 -17.51 -0.21 15.75
CA PHE A 35 -17.50 -0.29 17.21
C PHE A 35 -16.18 -0.87 17.72
N VAL A 36 -15.67 -1.92 17.07
CA VAL A 36 -14.41 -2.54 17.46
C VAL A 36 -13.24 -1.55 17.30
N VAL A 37 -13.18 -0.83 16.18
CA VAL A 37 -12.14 0.19 15.93
C VAL A 37 -12.20 1.29 16.99
N LEU A 38 -13.38 1.84 17.26
CA LEU A 38 -13.56 2.90 18.27
C LEU A 38 -13.22 2.38 19.68
N TRP A 39 -13.65 1.18 20.01
CA TRP A 39 -13.38 0.55 21.31
C TRP A 39 -11.89 0.30 21.54
N MET A 40 -11.21 -0.32 20.56
CA MET A 40 -9.78 -0.60 20.65
C MET A 40 -8.93 0.67 20.65
N ASN A 41 -9.40 1.73 19.97
CA ASN A 41 -8.69 3.01 19.96
C ASN A 41 -8.57 3.63 21.35
N GLU A 42 -9.63 3.63 22.13
CA GLU A 42 -9.62 4.19 23.49
C GLU A 42 -8.85 3.30 24.50
N GLY A 43 -8.73 2.01 24.20
CA GLY A 43 -7.93 1.06 24.98
C GLY A 43 -6.45 1.00 24.59
N ARG A 44 -6.00 1.78 23.64
CA ARG A 44 -4.58 1.80 23.23
C ARG A 44 -3.68 2.29 24.34
N VAL A 45 -2.56 1.60 24.52
CA VAL A 45 -1.53 2.02 25.48
C VAL A 45 -0.88 3.32 25.00
N ASP A 46 -0.84 4.31 25.86
CA ASP A 46 -0.06 5.53 25.64
C ASP A 46 1.41 5.26 25.94
N LEU A 47 2.22 5.14 24.88
CA LEU A 47 3.65 4.88 25.02
C LEU A 47 4.39 6.04 25.70
N SER A 48 3.86 7.26 25.70
CA SER A 48 4.45 8.36 26.45
C SER A 48 4.38 8.15 27.96
N GLU A 49 3.25 7.61 28.46
CA GLU A 49 3.10 7.26 29.87
C GLU A 49 4.00 6.08 30.27
N VAL A 50 4.23 5.14 29.35
CA VAL A 50 5.23 4.08 29.53
C VAL A 50 6.62 4.67 29.59
N ALA A 51 6.98 5.54 28.63
CA ALA A 51 8.30 6.18 28.55
C ALA A 51 8.65 7.02 29.79
N LYS A 52 7.68 7.70 30.40
CA LYS A 52 7.86 8.46 31.65
C LYS A 52 8.37 7.59 32.82
N LYS A 53 8.02 6.30 32.83
CA LYS A 53 8.45 5.36 33.88
C LYS A 53 9.89 4.90 33.71
N SER A 54 10.55 5.22 32.60
CA SER A 54 11.95 4.84 32.39
C SER A 54 12.89 5.55 33.32
N VAL A 55 13.90 4.83 33.81
CA VAL A 55 15.01 5.39 34.59
C VAL A 55 15.97 6.06 33.61
N VAL A 56 16.36 7.29 33.91
CA VAL A 56 17.35 8.01 33.11
C VAL A 56 18.72 7.40 33.34
N ALA A 57 19.35 6.89 32.30
CA ALA A 57 20.69 6.32 32.34
C ALA A 57 21.76 7.37 32.05
N ASN A 58 22.93 7.25 32.67
CA ASN A 58 24.05 8.13 32.39
C ASN A 58 24.60 7.88 30.99
N PRO A 59 24.63 8.87 30.09
CA PRO A 59 25.09 8.65 28.72
C PRO A 59 26.59 8.33 28.60
N ALA A 60 27.41 8.68 29.61
CA ALA A 60 28.86 8.53 29.55
C ALA A 60 29.36 7.08 29.67
N SER A 61 28.62 6.25 30.41
CA SER A 61 28.99 4.85 30.64
C SER A 61 27.78 3.98 30.95
N VAL A 62 27.85 2.71 30.56
CA VAL A 62 26.82 1.72 30.90
C VAL A 62 26.81 1.48 32.39
N ASP A 63 25.70 1.77 33.06
CA ASP A 63 25.50 1.52 34.48
C ASP A 63 24.95 0.11 34.69
N SER A 64 25.79 -0.80 35.20
CA SER A 64 25.41 -2.18 35.52
C SER A 64 24.32 -2.28 36.59
N GLY A 65 24.18 -1.27 37.46
CA GLY A 65 23.11 -1.18 38.45
C GLY A 65 21.71 -0.98 37.87
N LEU A 66 21.64 -0.62 36.60
CA LEU A 66 20.38 -0.51 35.85
C LEU A 66 20.04 -1.78 35.06
N ASN A 67 20.85 -2.85 35.15
CA ASN A 67 20.57 -4.10 34.48
C ASN A 67 19.19 -4.67 34.84
N GLY A 68 18.42 -5.09 33.85
CA GLY A 68 17.05 -5.55 34.05
C GLY A 68 16.01 -4.44 34.14
N LYS A 69 16.39 -3.16 34.25
CA LYS A 69 15.47 -2.02 34.37
C LYS A 69 15.10 -1.44 33.01
N PHE A 70 13.93 -0.82 32.94
CA PHE A 70 13.50 0.00 31.85
C PHE A 70 14.21 1.36 31.90
N VAL A 71 14.98 1.68 30.89
CA VAL A 71 15.84 2.86 30.83
C VAL A 71 15.52 3.77 29.66
N SER A 72 15.88 5.04 29.80
CA SER A 72 15.97 6.03 28.72
C SER A 72 17.39 6.56 28.63
N VAL A 73 17.99 6.49 27.48
CA VAL A 73 19.35 6.99 27.20
C VAL A 73 19.28 8.06 26.14
N THR A 74 19.72 9.28 26.47
CA THR A 74 19.79 10.38 25.51
C THR A 74 21.23 10.57 25.06
N GLY A 75 21.46 10.59 23.77
CA GLY A 75 22.79 10.80 23.21
C GLY A 75 22.82 10.80 21.70
N GLU A 76 24.01 10.83 21.17
CA GLU A 76 24.23 10.74 19.73
C GLU A 76 24.11 9.30 19.26
N LEU A 77 23.35 9.09 18.18
CA LEU A 77 23.25 7.81 17.50
C LEU A 77 24.52 7.53 16.71
N LYS A 78 25.17 6.39 16.93
CA LYS A 78 26.45 6.00 16.34
C LYS A 78 26.41 4.56 15.88
N THR A 79 27.26 4.25 14.89
CA THR A 79 27.63 2.89 14.52
C THR A 79 29.10 2.90 14.02
N ASP A 80 29.82 1.86 14.34
CA ASP A 80 31.17 1.63 13.82
C ASP A 80 31.14 0.78 12.53
N GLU A 81 29.97 0.22 12.20
CA GLU A 81 29.79 -0.59 11.02
C GLU A 81 29.58 0.29 9.78
N LYS A 82 30.15 -0.18 8.68
CA LYS A 82 29.90 0.39 7.37
C LYS A 82 28.94 -0.52 6.61
N ILE A 83 27.76 -0.02 6.29
CA ILE A 83 26.77 -0.74 5.50
C ILE A 83 26.60 -0.09 4.14
N GLY A 84 26.21 -0.87 3.15
CA GLY A 84 25.95 -0.41 1.79
C GLY A 84 25.00 -1.37 1.11
N ASP A 85 24.74 -1.11 -0.15
CA ASP A 85 24.04 -2.04 -1.01
C ASP A 85 25.06 -2.97 -1.68
N PRO A 86 24.97 -4.30 -1.48
CA PRO A 86 25.91 -5.25 -2.09
C PRO A 86 26.03 -5.11 -3.61
N GLU A 87 24.95 -4.72 -4.28
CA GLU A 87 24.86 -4.63 -5.72
C GLU A 87 25.29 -3.26 -6.28
N LEU A 88 24.93 -2.16 -5.59
CA LEU A 88 24.92 -0.84 -6.20
C LEU A 88 25.66 0.26 -5.42
N LEU A 89 25.74 0.15 -4.08
CA LEU A 89 26.29 1.22 -3.25
C LEU A 89 27.44 0.71 -2.37
N LYS A 90 28.56 1.38 -2.40
CA LYS A 90 29.70 1.07 -1.53
C LYS A 90 29.35 1.25 -0.06
N PRO A 91 29.98 0.48 0.84
CA PRO A 91 29.77 0.64 2.27
C PRO A 91 30.10 2.06 2.75
N GLY A 92 29.15 2.68 3.44
CA GLY A 92 29.24 3.99 4.06
C GLY A 92 28.84 3.96 5.53
N ASN A 93 28.95 5.09 6.20
CA ASN A 93 28.58 5.22 7.61
C ASN A 93 27.08 5.47 7.75
N TYR A 94 26.29 4.40 7.79
CA TYR A 94 24.84 4.44 7.92
C TYR A 94 24.39 3.49 9.03
N VAL A 95 23.39 3.88 9.81
CA VAL A 95 22.70 2.98 10.74
C VAL A 95 21.65 2.13 9.98
N ARG A 96 20.98 2.75 9.02
CA ARG A 96 20.00 2.11 8.13
C ARG A 96 20.05 2.76 6.76
N LEU A 97 19.98 1.93 5.72
CA LEU A 97 19.93 2.35 4.33
C LEU A 97 18.76 1.62 3.67
N HIS A 98 17.90 2.35 2.99
CA HIS A 98 16.78 1.77 2.25
C HIS A 98 16.88 2.12 0.77
N ARG A 99 16.90 1.09 -0.08
CA ARG A 99 16.84 1.17 -1.54
C ARG A 99 15.39 1.26 -1.97
N ASN A 100 15.02 2.31 -2.68
CA ASN A 100 13.72 2.48 -3.31
C ASN A 100 13.87 2.35 -4.82
N VAL A 101 13.17 1.41 -5.42
CA VAL A 101 13.28 1.07 -6.86
C VAL A 101 11.99 1.43 -7.57
N GLN A 102 12.09 2.16 -8.66
CA GLN A 102 10.94 2.49 -9.50
C GLN A 102 11.27 2.19 -10.97
N MET A 103 10.28 1.68 -11.66
CA MET A 103 10.33 1.48 -13.12
C MET A 103 9.37 2.45 -13.79
N PHE A 104 9.79 3.05 -14.89
CA PHE A 104 8.88 3.77 -15.76
C PHE A 104 8.07 2.77 -16.56
N ALA A 105 6.78 2.73 -16.31
CA ALA A 105 5.91 1.66 -16.77
C ALA A 105 4.52 2.19 -17.14
N TRP A 106 3.78 1.40 -17.88
CA TRP A 106 2.36 1.63 -18.06
C TRP A 106 1.61 1.37 -16.76
N VAL A 107 0.90 2.38 -16.29
CA VAL A 107 0.05 2.33 -15.09
C VAL A 107 -1.40 2.32 -15.54
N GLU A 108 -2.12 1.30 -15.11
CA GLU A 108 -3.54 1.12 -15.37
C GLU A 108 -4.37 1.80 -14.30
N ASN A 109 -5.13 2.82 -14.68
CA ASN A 109 -6.08 3.51 -13.82
C ASN A 109 -7.51 3.15 -14.22
N VAL A 110 -8.29 2.66 -13.27
CA VAL A 110 -9.66 2.23 -13.50
C VAL A 110 -10.62 3.17 -12.79
N LYS A 111 -11.49 3.82 -13.58
CA LYS A 111 -12.59 4.65 -13.08
C LYS A 111 -13.92 4.01 -13.45
N THR A 112 -14.74 3.76 -12.44
CA THR A 112 -16.10 3.26 -12.64
C THR A 112 -17.10 4.37 -12.33
N THR A 113 -17.95 4.70 -13.29
CA THR A 113 -19.02 5.68 -13.14
C THR A 113 -20.35 4.94 -13.29
N THR A 114 -21.28 5.16 -12.36
CA THR A 114 -22.60 4.54 -12.39
C THR A 114 -23.65 5.59 -12.63
N GLU A 115 -24.37 5.47 -13.74
CA GLU A 115 -25.54 6.27 -14.06
C GLU A 115 -26.81 5.47 -13.84
N LYS A 116 -27.82 6.11 -13.29
CA LYS A 116 -29.13 5.49 -13.10
C LYS A 116 -30.09 5.94 -14.19
N LYS A 117 -30.77 4.97 -14.81
CA LYS A 117 -31.85 5.19 -15.78
C LYS A 117 -33.20 4.97 -15.13
N THR A 118 -34.23 5.59 -15.69
CA THR A 118 -35.64 5.42 -15.28
C THR A 118 -36.01 3.93 -15.19
N GLY A 119 -36.74 3.56 -14.15
CA GLY A 119 -37.17 2.17 -13.91
C GLY A 119 -36.12 1.32 -13.16
N GLY A 120 -35.19 1.94 -12.40
CA GLY A 120 -34.23 1.24 -11.54
C GLY A 120 -33.13 0.50 -12.27
N LYS A 121 -32.92 0.77 -13.55
CA LYS A 121 -31.76 0.30 -14.32
C LYS A 121 -30.54 1.15 -13.96
N LYS A 122 -29.37 0.51 -13.92
CA LYS A 122 -28.07 1.18 -13.78
C LYS A 122 -27.21 0.91 -14.99
N VAL A 123 -26.54 1.95 -15.46
CA VAL A 123 -25.49 1.85 -16.48
C VAL A 123 -24.16 2.08 -15.77
N GLU A 124 -23.35 1.07 -15.71
CA GLU A 124 -22.01 1.14 -15.13
C GLU A 124 -21.02 1.30 -16.28
N THR A 125 -20.40 2.46 -16.35
CA THR A 125 -19.35 2.78 -17.31
C THR A 125 -18.02 2.62 -16.62
N ARG A 126 -17.24 1.64 -17.04
CA ARG A 126 -15.90 1.37 -16.56
C ARG A 126 -14.91 1.90 -17.59
N THR A 127 -14.15 2.89 -17.20
CA THR A 127 -13.11 3.50 -18.01
C THR A 127 -11.75 3.06 -17.47
N VAL A 128 -10.97 2.40 -18.30
CA VAL A 128 -9.58 2.01 -18.02
C VAL A 128 -8.71 2.96 -18.81
N THR A 129 -7.84 3.68 -18.13
CA THR A 129 -6.91 4.63 -18.72
C THR A 129 -5.49 4.16 -18.45
N TYR A 130 -4.67 4.14 -19.48
CA TYR A 130 -3.26 3.78 -19.38
C TYR A 130 -2.41 5.05 -19.49
N THR A 131 -1.57 5.25 -18.49
CA THR A 131 -0.60 6.33 -18.44
C THR A 131 0.78 5.75 -18.20
N LYS A 132 1.82 6.45 -18.66
CA LYS A 132 3.20 6.06 -18.33
C LYS A 132 3.63 6.87 -17.11
N ASP A 133 4.10 6.18 -16.08
CA ASP A 133 4.61 6.82 -14.86
C ASP A 133 5.61 5.93 -14.13
N TRP A 134 6.33 6.52 -13.17
CA TRP A 134 7.22 5.80 -12.28
C TRP A 134 6.44 5.02 -11.23
N THR A 135 6.68 3.72 -11.14
CA THR A 135 6.00 2.84 -10.19
C THR A 135 6.96 1.78 -9.64
N ASN A 136 6.81 1.43 -8.38
CA ASN A 136 7.52 0.31 -7.76
C ASN A 136 6.80 -1.04 -7.93
N LYS A 137 5.60 -1.03 -8.53
CA LYS A 137 4.78 -2.23 -8.77
C LYS A 137 4.22 -2.21 -10.20
N PRO A 138 5.09 -2.36 -11.23
CA PRO A 138 4.60 -2.46 -12.60
C PRO A 138 3.74 -3.72 -12.78
N LYS A 139 2.54 -3.56 -13.31
CA LYS A 139 1.69 -4.71 -13.67
C LYS A 139 2.26 -5.41 -14.89
N LEU A 140 2.36 -6.71 -14.85
CA LEU A 140 2.73 -7.51 -16.00
C LEU A 140 1.57 -7.61 -17.02
N PRO A 141 1.85 -7.98 -18.29
CA PRO A 141 0.78 -8.14 -19.30
C PRO A 141 -0.35 -9.08 -18.89
N THR A 142 -0.04 -10.11 -18.10
CA THR A 142 -1.03 -11.06 -17.54
C THR A 142 -1.99 -10.45 -16.54
N GLU A 143 -1.61 -9.33 -15.90
CA GLU A 143 -2.36 -8.65 -14.84
C GLU A 143 -3.18 -7.46 -15.36
N MET A 144 -2.95 -7.05 -16.61
CA MET A 144 -3.62 -5.91 -17.25
C MET A 144 -4.95 -6.31 -17.89
N GLU A 145 -5.91 -5.39 -17.93
CA GLU A 145 -7.17 -5.61 -18.63
C GLU A 145 -7.00 -5.57 -20.15
N ASN A 146 -6.12 -4.70 -20.65
CA ASN A 146 -5.75 -4.65 -22.07
C ASN A 146 -4.23 -4.54 -22.20
N PRO A 147 -3.51 -5.67 -22.34
CA PRO A 147 -2.06 -5.67 -22.42
C PRO A 147 -1.50 -5.20 -23.77
N LYS A 148 -2.34 -5.15 -24.83
CA LYS A 148 -1.87 -4.79 -26.17
C LYS A 148 -1.50 -3.31 -26.25
N GLY A 149 -0.24 -3.02 -26.48
CA GLY A 149 0.29 -1.66 -26.54
C GLY A 149 0.72 -1.10 -25.17
N HIS A 150 0.53 -1.87 -24.09
CA HIS A 150 0.86 -1.48 -22.73
C HIS A 150 1.79 -2.51 -22.08
N GLU A 151 2.73 -3.02 -22.85
CA GLU A 151 3.63 -4.09 -22.40
C GLU A 151 4.65 -3.56 -21.39
N ASN A 152 4.57 -4.03 -20.13
CA ASN A 152 5.59 -3.81 -19.11
C ASN A 152 6.52 -5.02 -19.01
N ILE A 153 7.76 -4.76 -18.69
CA ILE A 153 8.75 -5.80 -18.34
C ILE A 153 8.73 -6.07 -16.82
N PRO A 154 9.16 -7.24 -16.37
CA PRO A 154 9.28 -7.51 -14.95
C PRO A 154 10.38 -6.64 -14.31
N LEU A 155 10.09 -6.12 -13.11
CA LEU A 155 11.07 -5.43 -12.29
C LEU A 155 11.93 -6.48 -11.56
N THR A 156 13.19 -6.59 -11.95
CA THR A 156 14.11 -7.64 -11.45
C THR A 156 14.77 -7.26 -10.12
N ILE A 157 15.01 -5.97 -9.89
CA ILE A 157 15.57 -5.46 -8.64
C ILE A 157 14.42 -4.96 -7.74
N LYS A 158 14.53 -5.19 -6.44
CA LYS A 158 13.46 -4.88 -5.48
C LYS A 158 13.90 -3.82 -4.48
N ASP A 159 12.91 -3.20 -3.84
CA ASP A 159 13.13 -2.40 -2.64
C ASP A 159 13.77 -3.29 -1.56
N GLU A 160 14.77 -2.76 -0.86
CA GLU A 160 15.49 -3.49 0.17
C GLU A 160 16.01 -2.56 1.25
N THR A 161 16.09 -3.06 2.47
CA THR A 161 16.60 -2.32 3.63
C THR A 161 17.81 -3.02 4.19
N PHE A 162 18.91 -2.28 4.28
CA PHE A 162 20.15 -2.71 4.89
C PHE A 162 20.29 -1.98 6.24
N SER A 163 20.62 -2.70 7.29
CA SER A 163 20.79 -2.14 8.64
C SER A 163 22.09 -2.65 9.24
N ALA A 164 22.73 -1.81 10.03
CA ALA A 164 23.84 -2.25 10.88
C ALA A 164 23.35 -3.33 11.84
N GLN A 165 24.22 -4.22 12.25
CA GLN A 165 23.92 -5.23 13.28
C GLN A 165 24.01 -4.63 14.69
N LYS A 166 24.85 -3.59 14.83
CA LYS A 166 25.06 -2.92 16.10
C LYS A 166 25.10 -1.41 15.93
N ALA A 167 24.29 -0.73 16.73
CA ALA A 167 24.35 0.72 16.87
C ALA A 167 24.45 1.09 18.35
N MET A 168 24.80 2.33 18.62
CA MET A 168 24.91 2.87 19.99
C MET A 168 24.17 4.19 20.10
N VAL A 169 23.55 4.41 21.25
CA VAL A 169 23.14 5.74 21.69
C VAL A 169 24.01 6.09 22.89
N ALA A 170 24.86 7.10 22.73
CA ALA A 170 25.92 7.38 23.69
C ALA A 170 26.80 6.15 23.94
N ALA A 171 26.92 5.66 25.18
CA ALA A 171 27.67 4.46 25.51
C ALA A 171 26.87 3.15 25.41
N TYR A 172 25.57 3.20 25.11
CA TYR A 172 24.68 2.05 25.16
C TYR A 172 24.48 1.40 23.80
N PRO A 173 24.95 0.17 23.60
CA PRO A 173 24.71 -0.58 22.39
C PRO A 173 23.29 -1.12 22.31
N PHE A 174 22.80 -1.29 21.08
CA PHE A 174 21.51 -1.90 20.77
C PHE A 174 21.50 -2.47 19.36
N ASP A 175 20.55 -3.34 19.04
CA ASP A 175 20.31 -3.83 17.69
C ASP A 175 19.34 -2.88 16.95
N PRO A 176 19.80 -2.21 15.89
CA PRO A 176 18.93 -1.31 15.11
C PRO A 176 17.90 -2.03 14.25
N GLN A 177 17.98 -3.36 14.10
CA GLN A 177 16.98 -4.13 13.34
C GLN A 177 15.71 -4.33 14.18
N ASP A 178 15.88 -4.51 15.48
CA ASP A 178 14.79 -4.74 16.43
C ASP A 178 14.15 -3.42 16.92
N ALA A 179 14.90 -2.32 16.89
CA ALA A 179 14.44 -1.03 17.38
C ALA A 179 13.65 -0.24 16.31
N SER A 180 12.61 0.45 16.75
CA SER A 180 12.00 1.50 15.94
C SER A 180 12.92 2.72 15.92
N LEU A 181 13.41 3.07 14.74
CA LEU A 181 14.38 4.16 14.54
C LEU A 181 13.68 5.40 13.97
N PRO A 182 14.32 6.59 14.06
CA PRO A 182 13.89 7.78 13.36
C PRO A 182 13.74 7.56 11.84
N SER A 183 12.97 8.42 11.19
CA SER A 183 12.84 8.41 9.74
C SER A 183 14.19 8.62 9.07
N ALA A 184 14.47 7.83 8.04
CA ALA A 184 15.62 8.02 7.18
C ALA A 184 15.39 9.19 6.22
N GLU A 185 16.46 9.92 5.90
CA GLU A 185 16.43 11.06 4.98
C GLU A 185 16.91 10.66 3.58
N PRO A 186 16.48 11.38 2.52
CA PRO A 186 17.00 11.14 1.17
C PRO A 186 18.51 11.27 1.13
N LEU A 187 19.19 10.23 0.63
CA LEU A 187 20.63 10.20 0.50
C LEU A 187 21.04 10.85 -0.83
N LYS A 188 21.91 11.86 -0.75
CA LYS A 188 22.57 12.40 -1.94
C LYS A 188 23.66 11.46 -2.41
N LEU A 189 23.58 11.08 -3.66
CA LEU A 189 24.53 10.14 -4.29
C LEU A 189 25.65 10.89 -4.94
N THR A 190 26.88 10.37 -4.80
CA THR A 190 28.07 10.83 -5.49
C THR A 190 28.73 9.67 -6.22
N GLN A 191 29.55 9.96 -7.22
CA GLN A 191 30.16 8.93 -8.08
C GLN A 191 31.03 7.94 -7.29
N ASP A 192 31.71 8.40 -6.25
CA ASP A 192 32.58 7.59 -5.39
C ASP A 192 31.80 6.62 -4.50
N MET A 193 30.52 6.88 -4.22
CA MET A 193 29.63 6.01 -3.43
C MET A 193 29.10 4.84 -4.26
N VAL A 194 29.00 5.00 -5.56
CA VAL A 194 28.33 4.03 -6.43
C VAL A 194 29.31 2.93 -6.87
N LYS A 195 28.82 1.69 -6.86
CA LYS A 195 29.47 0.56 -7.53
C LYS A 195 29.03 0.56 -8.99
N LEU A 196 29.71 1.34 -9.82
CA LEU A 196 29.52 1.19 -11.26
C LEU A 196 30.15 -0.14 -11.68
N ALA A 197 29.52 -0.86 -12.58
CA ALA A 197 30.18 -1.99 -13.24
C ALA A 197 31.52 -1.45 -13.81
N GLU A 198 32.61 -1.96 -13.31
CA GLU A 198 33.91 -1.66 -13.87
C GLU A 198 33.81 -2.03 -15.36
N GLU A 199 33.96 -1.04 -16.25
CA GLU A 199 33.99 -1.31 -17.68
C GLU A 199 35.04 -2.41 -17.83
N ALA A 200 34.64 -3.58 -18.34
CA ALA A 200 35.58 -4.67 -18.64
C ALA A 200 36.63 -4.07 -19.53
N LYS A 201 37.79 -3.80 -18.95
CA LYS A 201 38.98 -3.32 -19.65
C LYS A 201 39.18 -4.32 -20.77
N PRO A 202 39.19 -3.92 -22.05
CA PRO A 202 39.43 -4.87 -23.10
C PRO A 202 40.81 -5.46 -22.82
N GLU A 203 40.86 -6.76 -22.54
CA GLU A 203 42.14 -7.49 -22.51
C GLU A 203 42.86 -7.21 -23.82
N ALA A 204 43.97 -6.51 -23.72
CA ALA A 204 44.87 -6.30 -24.82
C ALA A 204 45.36 -7.69 -25.27
N THR A 205 44.74 -8.22 -26.31
CA THR A 205 45.28 -9.37 -27.03
C THR A 205 46.64 -8.95 -27.58
N THR A 206 47.67 -9.42 -26.90
CA THR A 206 49.03 -9.40 -27.42
C THR A 206 49.08 -10.21 -28.71
N ASP A 207 49.41 -9.53 -29.79
CA ASP A 207 49.77 -10.09 -31.08
C ASP A 207 50.78 -11.25 -30.94
N GLY A 208 50.42 -12.37 -31.54
CA GLY A 208 51.31 -13.45 -31.87
C GLY A 208 51.08 -13.84 -33.32
N ALA A 209 51.93 -13.29 -34.22
CA ALA A 209 51.93 -13.55 -35.63
C ALA A 209 52.31 -15.00 -35.96
N ALA A 210 51.63 -15.60 -36.95
CA ALA A 210 52.19 -16.45 -37.99
C ALA A 210 51.04 -16.99 -38.88
N GLY A 211 50.86 -16.56 -40.03
CA GLY A 211 51.27 -17.07 -41.34
C GLY A 211 50.49 -18.30 -41.82
N GLY A 212 49.74 -18.17 -42.94
CA GLY A 212 49.19 -19.32 -43.64
C GLY A 212 48.07 -18.96 -44.63
N GLU A 213 48.48 -18.57 -45.84
CA GLU A 213 47.63 -18.46 -47.02
C GLU A 213 46.95 -19.79 -47.37
N ALA A 214 45.70 -19.74 -47.84
CA ALA A 214 45.19 -20.44 -49.03
C ALA A 214 43.75 -20.09 -49.33
N LYS A 215 43.54 -19.62 -50.50
CA LYS A 215 42.29 -19.42 -51.27
C LYS A 215 42.20 -20.54 -52.34
N PRO A 216 41.16 -20.70 -53.17
CA PRO A 216 39.71 -20.78 -53.04
C PRO A 216 39.14 -22.00 -53.85
N ALA A 217 37.81 -22.19 -53.79
CA ALA A 217 36.92 -22.71 -54.84
C ALA A 217 35.60 -23.18 -54.21
N GLY A 218 34.47 -22.70 -54.57
CA GLY A 218 33.75 -22.84 -55.82
C GLY A 218 32.74 -23.99 -55.68
N ASP A 219 31.49 -23.80 -55.62
CA ASP A 219 30.56 -24.02 -56.73
C ASP A 219 29.07 -23.99 -56.32
N GLU A 220 28.33 -23.54 -57.25
CA GLU A 220 26.87 -23.36 -57.28
C GLU A 220 26.08 -24.65 -57.12
N ALA A 221 24.82 -24.53 -56.67
CA ALA A 221 23.69 -25.14 -57.30
C ALA A 221 22.34 -24.72 -56.65
N LYS A 222 21.55 -23.97 -57.40
CA LYS A 222 20.11 -23.91 -57.37
C LYS A 222 19.60 -24.96 -58.36
N PRO A 223 18.40 -25.58 -58.19
CA PRO A 223 17.21 -25.01 -58.77
C PRO A 223 15.86 -25.31 -58.02
N GLU A 224 14.96 -24.37 -58.14
CA GLU A 224 13.61 -24.43 -58.74
C GLU A 224 12.63 -25.54 -58.31
N GLY A 225 11.49 -25.14 -57.86
CA GLY A 225 10.19 -25.07 -58.47
C GLY A 225 9.18 -25.89 -57.67
N ASP A 226 8.07 -25.42 -57.23
CA ASP A 226 6.86 -25.29 -58.04
C ASP A 226 5.70 -24.68 -57.24
N ALA A 227 4.97 -23.84 -57.92
CA ALA A 227 3.76 -23.18 -57.51
C ALA A 227 2.55 -24.10 -57.76
N VAL A 228 1.58 -24.09 -56.81
CA VAL A 228 0.17 -24.34 -57.19
C VAL A 228 -0.74 -23.48 -56.28
N LYS A 229 -1.45 -22.58 -56.92
CA LYS A 229 -2.70 -21.92 -56.57
C LYS A 229 -3.69 -22.38 -57.65
N PRO A 230 -5.01 -22.14 -57.57
CA PRO A 230 -6.02 -21.92 -56.53
C PRO A 230 -7.29 -22.81 -56.73
N ALA A 231 -8.29 -22.70 -55.84
CA ALA A 231 -9.69 -22.93 -56.25
C ALA A 231 -10.64 -22.12 -55.33
N GLU A 232 -11.29 -21.12 -55.96
CA GLU A 232 -12.57 -20.53 -55.56
C GLU A 232 -13.71 -21.49 -55.90
N GLU A 233 -14.81 -21.45 -55.11
CA GLU A 233 -16.21 -21.57 -55.56
C GLU A 233 -17.12 -21.22 -54.36
N LYS A 234 -17.77 -20.08 -54.40
CA LYS A 234 -19.10 -19.64 -54.86
C LYS A 234 -20.28 -20.30 -54.17
N ALA A 235 -20.94 -19.46 -53.38
CA ALA A 235 -22.35 -19.10 -53.29
C ALA A 235 -23.42 -20.19 -53.51
N GLU A 236 -24.37 -20.21 -52.55
CA GLU A 236 -25.81 -20.14 -52.86
C GLU A 236 -26.64 -19.93 -51.59
N GLU A 237 -27.39 -18.82 -51.49
CA GLU A 237 -28.70 -18.74 -50.85
C GLU A 237 -29.75 -19.27 -51.81
N PRO A 238 -30.93 -19.80 -51.35
CA PRO A 238 -32.01 -18.91 -51.01
C PRO A 238 -33.09 -19.39 -50.00
N ALA A 239 -33.70 -18.39 -49.42
CA ALA A 239 -35.13 -18.14 -49.17
C ALA A 239 -36.04 -19.04 -48.33
N SER A 240 -36.69 -18.34 -47.38
CA SER A 240 -38.13 -18.38 -46.94
C SER A 240 -38.63 -19.64 -46.24
N ASP A 241 -39.29 -19.61 -45.12
CA ASP A 241 -40.46 -18.90 -44.66
C ASP A 241 -40.89 -19.42 -43.26
N ASP A 242 -41.54 -18.59 -42.54
CA ASP A 242 -42.69 -18.75 -41.70
C ASP A 242 -42.52 -18.91 -40.17
N LYS A 243 -42.88 -17.81 -39.55
CA LYS A 243 -43.66 -17.60 -38.29
C LYS A 243 -43.82 -18.77 -37.32
N LYS A 244 -43.20 -18.54 -36.11
CA LYS A 244 -43.94 -18.70 -34.83
C LYS A 244 -43.27 -17.93 -33.70
N SER A 245 -43.90 -16.85 -33.29
CA SER A 245 -43.63 -16.07 -32.10
C SER A 245 -43.56 -16.94 -30.84
N LYS A 246 -42.35 -17.07 -30.25
CA LYS A 246 -42.17 -17.42 -28.86
C LYS A 246 -41.38 -16.32 -28.17
N LYS A 247 -42.07 -15.52 -27.38
CA LYS A 247 -41.52 -14.57 -26.39
C LYS A 247 -40.44 -15.27 -25.55
N LYS A 248 -39.19 -15.27 -25.98
CA LYS A 248 -38.04 -15.61 -25.14
C LYS A 248 -37.74 -14.40 -24.28
N LYS A 249 -38.02 -14.51 -22.97
CA LYS A 249 -37.50 -13.61 -21.95
C LYS A 249 -35.99 -13.43 -22.19
N ARG A 250 -35.60 -12.25 -22.66
CA ARG A 250 -34.18 -11.86 -22.73
C ARG A 250 -33.70 -11.79 -21.28
N LYS A 251 -33.06 -12.85 -20.80
CA LYS A 251 -32.15 -12.80 -19.67
C LYS A 251 -31.10 -11.74 -20.03
N GLY A 252 -30.94 -10.72 -19.20
CA GLY A 252 -29.91 -9.72 -19.36
C GLY A 252 -28.58 -10.42 -19.59
N ARG A 253 -28.00 -10.18 -20.75
CA ARG A 253 -26.69 -10.71 -21.13
C ARG A 253 -25.67 -9.92 -20.30
N SER A 254 -25.24 -10.49 -19.18
CA SER A 254 -24.03 -10.05 -18.49
C SER A 254 -22.90 -10.12 -19.52
N VAL A 255 -22.44 -8.98 -19.98
CA VAL A 255 -21.22 -8.92 -20.80
C VAL A 255 -20.11 -9.24 -19.81
N LYS A 256 -19.61 -10.47 -19.83
CA LYS A 256 -18.40 -10.87 -19.12
C LYS A 256 -17.31 -9.86 -19.49
N LYS A 257 -16.62 -9.32 -18.47
CA LYS A 257 -15.41 -8.52 -18.67
C LYS A 257 -14.57 -9.15 -19.77
N PRO A 258 -14.17 -8.43 -20.82
CA PRO A 258 -13.24 -8.95 -21.78
C PRO A 258 -11.92 -9.21 -21.06
N ARG A 259 -11.65 -10.45 -20.73
CA ARG A 259 -10.30 -10.86 -20.31
C ARG A 259 -9.49 -10.96 -21.59
N PRO A 260 -8.23 -10.48 -21.58
CA PRO A 260 -7.35 -10.65 -22.73
C PRO A 260 -7.24 -12.14 -23.06
N THR A 261 -7.23 -12.45 -24.35
CA THR A 261 -7.06 -13.83 -24.80
C THR A 261 -5.64 -14.31 -24.52
N VAL A 262 -5.46 -15.62 -24.36
CA VAL A 262 -4.12 -16.21 -24.16
C VAL A 262 -3.15 -15.79 -25.28
N ALA A 263 -3.65 -15.65 -26.51
CA ALA A 263 -2.85 -15.21 -27.64
C ALA A 263 -2.42 -13.73 -27.52
N GLU A 264 -3.27 -12.84 -27.02
CA GLU A 264 -2.95 -11.43 -26.80
C GLU A 264 -1.93 -11.27 -25.67
N VAL A 265 -2.10 -12.01 -24.57
CA VAL A 265 -1.14 -12.04 -23.46
C VAL A 265 0.22 -12.55 -23.95
N GLY A 266 0.29 -13.68 -24.62
CA GLY A 266 1.55 -14.24 -25.11
C GLY A 266 2.25 -13.37 -26.19
N LYS A 267 1.50 -12.55 -26.93
CA LYS A 267 2.08 -11.55 -27.86
C LYS A 267 2.63 -10.35 -27.11
N ALA A 268 1.95 -9.91 -26.04
CA ALA A 268 2.41 -8.82 -25.18
C ALA A 268 3.66 -9.23 -24.39
N GLU A 269 3.71 -10.46 -23.85
CA GLU A 269 4.90 -11.00 -23.18
C GLU A 269 6.13 -11.03 -24.09
N ARG A 270 6.01 -11.56 -25.32
CA ARG A 270 7.12 -11.54 -26.29
C ARG A 270 7.63 -10.14 -26.62
N LYS A 271 6.73 -9.12 -26.63
CA LYS A 271 7.16 -7.73 -26.81
C LYS A 271 7.83 -7.19 -25.56
N ALA A 272 7.36 -7.54 -24.38
CA ALA A 272 8.01 -7.19 -23.11
C ALA A 272 9.44 -7.76 -23.07
N ASP A 273 9.64 -9.02 -23.44
CA ASP A 273 10.97 -9.65 -23.53
C ASP A 273 11.88 -8.92 -24.53
N ALA A 274 11.35 -8.52 -25.68
CA ALA A 274 12.09 -7.75 -26.68
C ALA A 274 12.47 -6.33 -26.17
N ILE A 275 11.64 -5.72 -25.35
CA ILE A 275 11.97 -4.46 -24.66
C ILE A 275 13.07 -4.68 -23.64
N ALA A 276 12.96 -5.72 -22.82
CA ALA A 276 13.97 -6.05 -21.81
C ALA A 276 15.36 -6.30 -22.42
N ALA A 277 15.41 -7.00 -23.54
CA ALA A 277 16.67 -7.33 -24.25
C ALA A 277 17.40 -6.09 -24.81
N ARG A 278 16.70 -4.98 -25.03
CA ARG A 278 17.28 -3.73 -25.55
C ARG A 278 17.78 -2.78 -24.48
N LYS A 279 17.49 -3.05 -23.18
CA LYS A 279 17.87 -2.15 -22.09
C LYS A 279 19.33 -2.31 -21.69
N PRO A 280 20.04 -1.22 -21.35
CA PRO A 280 21.37 -1.29 -20.76
C PRO A 280 21.40 -2.22 -19.55
N GLN A 281 22.51 -2.93 -19.33
CA GLN A 281 22.62 -3.88 -18.22
C GLN A 281 23.17 -3.25 -16.94
N SER A 282 23.81 -2.08 -17.03
CA SER A 282 24.42 -1.38 -15.90
C SER A 282 23.65 -0.14 -15.48
N PHE A 283 23.74 0.22 -14.20
CA PHE A 283 23.30 1.48 -13.67
C PHE A 283 24.37 2.55 -13.83
N SER A 284 23.95 3.80 -14.00
CA SER A 284 24.79 4.99 -13.97
C SER A 284 24.21 6.01 -13.00
N LEU A 285 25.04 6.88 -12.45
CA LEU A 285 24.57 8.02 -11.67
C LEU A 285 24.00 9.06 -12.64
N ALA A 286 22.69 9.35 -12.51
CA ALA A 286 22.02 10.28 -13.42
C ALA A 286 21.98 11.71 -12.87
N ASP A 287 21.85 11.83 -11.54
CA ASP A 287 21.95 13.08 -10.76
C ASP A 287 22.35 12.77 -9.31
N ASP A 288 22.26 13.74 -8.40
CA ASP A 288 22.59 13.54 -6.99
C ASP A 288 21.56 12.68 -6.21
N LYS A 289 20.50 12.20 -6.85
CA LYS A 289 19.38 11.46 -6.21
C LYS A 289 19.16 10.07 -6.77
N TYR A 290 19.50 9.86 -8.05
CA TYR A 290 19.08 8.65 -8.73
C TYR A 290 20.22 7.93 -9.43
N LEU A 291 20.29 6.63 -9.20
CA LEU A 291 20.90 5.70 -10.14
C LEU A 291 19.87 5.38 -11.22
N PHE A 292 20.29 5.42 -12.46
CA PHE A 292 19.43 5.20 -13.61
C PHE A 292 19.96 4.06 -14.49
N LYS A 293 19.05 3.22 -14.95
CA LYS A 293 19.30 2.16 -15.91
C LYS A 293 18.22 2.18 -16.96
N GLY A 294 18.55 2.53 -18.18
CA GLY A 294 17.55 2.61 -19.23
C GLY A 294 18.08 3.17 -20.54
N SER A 295 17.26 3.11 -21.59
CA SER A 295 17.54 3.68 -22.91
C SER A 295 17.12 5.14 -23.05
N GLY A 296 16.24 5.62 -22.16
CA GLY A 296 15.85 7.02 -22.06
C GLY A 296 16.74 7.82 -21.10
N THR A 297 16.16 8.89 -20.57
CA THR A 297 16.76 9.74 -19.54
C THR A 297 15.76 9.97 -18.41
N LEU A 298 16.17 10.54 -17.26
CA LEU A 298 15.24 10.89 -16.18
C LEU A 298 14.14 11.86 -16.62
N SER A 299 14.45 12.78 -17.56
CA SER A 299 13.51 13.77 -18.09
C SER A 299 12.65 13.22 -19.25
N GLN A 300 13.14 12.23 -19.97
CA GLN A 300 12.46 11.56 -21.07
C GLN A 300 12.60 10.04 -20.93
N PRO A 301 11.93 9.45 -19.95
CA PRO A 301 12.05 8.02 -19.69
C PRO A 301 11.28 7.19 -20.71
N GLU A 302 11.79 6.00 -20.97
CA GLU A 302 11.15 4.98 -21.76
C GLU A 302 10.62 3.82 -20.89
N VAL A 303 9.57 3.14 -21.38
CA VAL A 303 9.00 1.98 -20.67
C VAL A 303 10.09 0.93 -20.42
N GLY A 304 10.20 0.51 -19.17
CA GLY A 304 11.24 -0.41 -18.70
C GLY A 304 12.50 0.25 -18.18
N ASP A 305 12.62 1.59 -18.22
CA ASP A 305 13.69 2.30 -17.53
C ASP A 305 13.49 2.20 -16.02
N VAL A 306 14.60 2.05 -15.29
CA VAL A 306 14.62 1.89 -13.84
C VAL A 306 15.40 3.02 -13.20
N ARG A 307 14.84 3.61 -12.16
CA ARG A 307 15.55 4.54 -11.28
C ARG A 307 15.57 4.02 -9.86
N ILE A 308 16.66 4.25 -9.17
CA ILE A 308 16.86 3.85 -7.78
C ILE A 308 17.28 5.07 -6.98
N SER A 309 16.61 5.28 -5.85
CA SER A 309 16.99 6.26 -4.86
C SER A 309 17.22 5.59 -3.51
N TYR A 310 17.97 6.25 -2.66
CA TYR A 310 18.21 5.77 -1.31
C TYR A 310 17.75 6.76 -0.27
N THR A 311 17.26 6.22 0.84
CA THR A 311 17.12 6.98 2.08
C THR A 311 18.03 6.37 3.12
N ALA A 312 18.68 7.20 3.92
CA ALA A 312 19.65 6.75 4.92
C ALA A 312 19.39 7.39 6.27
N LEU A 313 19.54 6.60 7.32
CA LEU A 313 19.70 7.12 8.67
C LEU A 313 21.20 7.17 8.97
N VAL A 314 21.73 8.39 8.96
CA VAL A 314 23.14 8.63 9.23
C VAL A 314 23.38 8.78 10.74
N PRO A 315 24.57 8.40 11.24
CA PRO A 315 25.01 8.72 12.61
C PRO A 315 25.06 10.24 12.84
N GLY A 316 25.07 10.63 14.13
CA GLY A 316 25.20 12.03 14.56
C GLY A 316 23.91 12.66 15.06
N ALA A 317 22.75 12.07 14.75
CA ALA A 317 21.49 12.55 15.27
C ALA A 317 21.39 12.37 16.79
N LYS A 318 20.96 13.42 17.51
CA LYS A 318 20.64 13.33 18.94
C LYS A 318 19.29 12.64 19.10
N VAL A 319 19.29 11.50 19.80
CA VAL A 319 18.09 10.70 20.02
C VAL A 319 17.99 10.29 21.49
N THR A 320 16.79 9.92 21.92
CA THR A 320 16.56 9.21 23.19
C THR A 320 16.09 7.79 22.88
N LEU A 321 16.87 6.82 23.31
CA LEU A 321 16.57 5.38 23.21
C LEU A 321 15.83 4.91 24.45
N PHE A 322 14.65 4.32 24.26
CA PHE A 322 13.86 3.67 25.30
C PHE A 322 13.95 2.16 25.14
N GLY A 323 14.24 1.44 26.22
CA GLY A 323 14.28 -0.01 26.22
C GLY A 323 14.68 -0.56 27.58
N LYS A 324 14.77 -1.88 27.69
CA LYS A 324 15.28 -2.58 28.87
C LYS A 324 16.78 -2.76 28.74
N LEU A 325 17.55 -2.37 29.76
CA LEU A 325 18.98 -2.69 29.78
C LEU A 325 19.15 -4.16 30.18
N ASP A 326 19.82 -4.94 29.31
CA ASP A 326 20.07 -6.35 29.56
C ASP A 326 21.46 -6.75 29.06
N GLY A 327 22.31 -7.31 29.92
CA GLY A 327 23.67 -7.68 29.55
C GLY A 327 24.54 -6.54 29.00
N GLY A 328 24.26 -5.28 29.39
CA GLY A 328 24.97 -4.10 28.89
C GLY A 328 24.45 -3.56 27.56
N SER A 329 23.45 -4.18 26.94
CA SER A 329 22.77 -3.73 25.71
C SER A 329 21.33 -3.34 26.01
N VAL A 330 20.80 -2.36 25.26
CA VAL A 330 19.38 -1.99 25.36
C VAL A 330 18.58 -2.85 24.39
N GLN A 331 17.53 -3.47 24.93
CA GLN A 331 16.64 -4.39 24.23
C GLN A 331 15.17 -3.96 24.38
N ALA A 332 14.25 -4.70 23.75
CA ALA A 332 12.83 -4.43 23.85
C ALA A 332 12.33 -4.53 25.30
N TYR A 333 11.79 -3.43 25.82
CA TYR A 333 11.04 -3.45 27.09
C TYR A 333 9.63 -3.98 26.83
N LYS A 334 9.21 -4.95 27.63
CA LYS A 334 7.85 -5.51 27.59
C LYS A 334 7.22 -5.39 28.97
N ASP A 335 6.04 -4.81 29.05
CA ASP A 335 5.23 -4.69 30.25
C ASP A 335 3.79 -5.09 29.87
N LYS A 336 3.27 -6.16 30.47
CA LYS A 336 1.91 -6.72 30.26
C LYS A 336 1.40 -6.59 28.82
N ASP A 337 0.85 -5.42 28.48
CA ASP A 337 0.19 -5.15 27.21
C ASP A 337 0.96 -4.17 26.31
N SER A 338 2.19 -3.78 26.68
CA SER A 338 2.99 -2.81 25.93
C SER A 338 4.41 -3.31 25.67
N SER A 339 4.94 -2.90 24.53
CA SER A 339 6.36 -3.07 24.20
C SER A 339 6.91 -1.73 23.72
N LEU A 340 8.04 -1.32 24.28
CA LEU A 340 8.72 -0.10 23.88
C LEU A 340 10.22 -0.39 23.66
N PHE A 341 10.64 -0.31 22.40
CA PHE A 341 12.04 -0.34 21.99
C PHE A 341 12.21 0.63 20.83
N ARG A 342 12.51 1.87 21.16
CA ARG A 342 12.47 2.94 20.18
C ARG A 342 13.50 4.01 20.46
N ALA A 343 14.21 4.43 19.42
CA ALA A 343 15.01 5.66 19.40
C ALA A 343 14.16 6.79 18.81
N VAL A 344 13.92 7.83 19.60
CA VAL A 344 13.10 8.98 19.23
C VAL A 344 14.01 10.22 19.16
N PRO A 345 13.90 11.08 18.13
CA PRO A 345 14.71 12.30 18.04
C PRO A 345 14.56 13.22 19.25
N GLY A 346 15.65 13.85 19.65
CA GLY A 346 15.68 14.89 20.68
C GLY A 346 16.04 14.39 22.07
N SER A 347 15.86 15.28 23.05
CA SER A 347 15.99 15.02 24.48
C SER A 347 14.90 14.06 24.96
N ARG A 348 15.04 13.57 26.20
CA ARG A 348 14.04 12.68 26.82
C ARG A 348 12.65 13.30 26.85
N GLU A 349 12.57 14.58 27.21
CA GLU A 349 11.33 15.32 27.32
C GLU A 349 10.67 15.52 25.94
N GLU A 350 11.44 15.89 24.94
CA GLU A 350 10.99 16.01 23.54
C GLU A 350 10.52 14.66 22.98
N ALA A 351 11.26 13.60 23.28
CA ALA A 351 10.91 12.24 22.86
C ALA A 351 9.59 11.77 23.49
N ILE A 352 9.37 12.02 24.79
CA ILE A 352 8.10 11.73 25.46
C ILE A 352 6.96 12.55 24.86
N GLN A 353 7.19 13.83 24.57
CA GLN A 353 6.18 14.68 23.94
C GLN A 353 5.83 14.17 22.52
N THR A 354 6.83 13.77 21.74
CA THR A 354 6.61 13.16 20.40
C THR A 354 5.73 11.92 20.51
N LEU A 355 5.99 11.02 21.45
CA LEU A 355 5.17 9.83 21.67
C LEU A 355 3.72 10.19 22.09
N ALA A 356 3.55 11.23 22.92
CA ALA A 356 2.23 11.71 23.32
C ALA A 356 1.45 12.30 22.14
N ASP A 357 2.11 13.07 21.28
CA ASP A 357 1.48 13.71 20.12
C ASP A 357 1.15 12.66 19.04
N GLU A 358 2.00 11.65 18.84
CA GLU A 358 1.68 10.50 17.99
C GLU A 358 0.44 9.74 18.52
N HIS A 359 0.37 9.47 19.83
CA HIS A 359 -0.78 8.82 20.44
C HIS A 359 -2.07 9.60 20.21
N LYS A 360 -2.06 10.92 20.45
CA LYS A 360 -3.19 11.80 20.21
C LYS A 360 -3.61 11.83 18.73
N THR A 361 -2.64 12.01 17.83
CA THR A 361 -2.89 12.08 16.38
C THR A 361 -3.53 10.80 15.87
N VAL A 362 -2.95 9.64 16.16
CA VAL A 362 -3.50 8.35 15.77
C VAL A 362 -4.89 8.13 16.41
N GLY A 363 -5.07 8.55 17.67
CA GLY A 363 -6.37 8.50 18.35
C GLY A 363 -7.45 9.27 17.60
N TRP A 364 -7.17 10.49 17.18
CA TRP A 364 -8.11 11.29 16.39
C TRP A 364 -8.38 10.69 15.01
N VAL A 365 -7.34 10.22 14.32
CA VAL A 365 -7.50 9.55 13.00
C VAL A 365 -8.41 8.33 13.14
N LEU A 366 -8.19 7.48 14.14
CA LEU A 366 -9.01 6.28 14.35
C LEU A 366 -10.45 6.60 14.74
N ARG A 367 -10.71 7.69 15.50
CA ARG A 367 -12.08 8.17 15.78
C ARG A 367 -12.78 8.59 14.50
N ILE A 368 -12.11 9.34 13.63
CA ILE A 368 -12.66 9.75 12.32
C ILE A 368 -12.93 8.52 11.45
N VAL A 369 -11.98 7.59 11.34
CA VAL A 369 -12.12 6.35 10.57
C VAL A 369 -13.30 5.52 11.11
N GLY A 370 -13.38 5.31 12.41
CA GLY A 370 -14.47 4.57 13.04
C GLY A 370 -15.85 5.22 12.79
N PHE A 371 -15.93 6.55 12.91
CA PHE A 371 -17.14 7.30 12.57
C PHE A 371 -17.51 7.12 11.07
N LEU A 372 -16.57 7.27 10.15
CA LEU A 372 -16.83 7.09 8.72
C LEU A 372 -17.26 5.65 8.40
N MET A 373 -16.61 4.65 8.99
CA MET A 373 -17.01 3.25 8.85
C MET A 373 -18.46 3.02 9.34
N MET A 374 -18.84 3.63 10.46
CA MET A 374 -20.19 3.56 10.99
C MET A 374 -21.21 4.23 10.06
N TRP A 375 -20.90 5.42 9.58
CA TRP A 375 -21.76 6.17 8.67
C TRP A 375 -21.96 5.45 7.33
N PHE A 376 -20.86 5.04 6.68
CA PHE A 376 -20.93 4.27 5.42
C PHE A 376 -21.56 2.89 5.64
N GLY A 377 -21.29 2.26 6.78
CA GLY A 377 -21.92 1.00 7.16
C GLY A 377 -23.45 1.11 7.21
N LEU A 378 -23.97 2.14 7.85
CA LEU A 378 -25.42 2.43 7.89
C LEU A 378 -25.98 2.72 6.49
N ILE A 379 -25.32 3.56 5.69
CA ILE A 379 -25.78 3.86 4.33
C ILE A 379 -25.87 2.59 3.47
N LEU A 380 -24.89 1.71 3.54
CA LEU A 380 -24.88 0.44 2.80
C LEU A 380 -25.91 -0.55 3.35
N PHE A 381 -26.13 -0.57 4.66
CA PHE A 381 -27.14 -1.41 5.30
C PHE A 381 -28.54 -1.06 4.80
N PHE A 382 -28.86 0.22 4.60
CA PHE A 382 -30.11 0.70 4.01
C PHE A 382 -30.11 0.69 2.47
N GLY A 383 -29.10 0.08 1.84
CA GLY A 383 -28.95 -0.04 0.38
C GLY A 383 -30.19 -0.58 -0.36
N PRO A 384 -30.87 -1.65 0.10
CA PRO A 384 -32.10 -2.16 -0.53
C PRO A 384 -33.22 -1.15 -0.57
N ILE A 385 -33.41 -0.36 0.49
CA ILE A 385 -34.41 0.71 0.55
C ILE A 385 -34.09 1.77 -0.50
N ASN A 386 -32.82 2.17 -0.60
CA ASN A 386 -32.36 3.09 -1.63
C ASN A 386 -32.62 2.56 -3.06
N THR A 387 -32.45 1.24 -3.27
CA THR A 387 -32.71 0.60 -4.58
C THR A 387 -34.20 0.58 -4.91
N LEU A 388 -35.07 0.41 -3.93
CA LEU A 388 -36.53 0.51 -4.09
C LEU A 388 -36.98 1.96 -4.37
N LEU A 389 -36.43 2.95 -3.69
CA LEU A 389 -36.69 4.37 -3.95
C LEU A 389 -36.21 4.80 -5.37
N ASP A 390 -35.22 4.15 -5.93
CA ASP A 390 -34.76 4.40 -7.31
C ASP A 390 -35.78 4.03 -8.42
N ILE A 391 -36.82 3.28 -8.07
CA ILE A 391 -37.93 2.97 -9.00
C ILE A 391 -38.78 4.23 -9.25
N LEU A 392 -38.85 5.15 -8.28
CA LEU A 392 -39.62 6.37 -8.38
C LEU A 392 -38.75 7.50 -8.94
N PRO A 393 -39.08 8.07 -10.13
CA PRO A 393 -38.20 8.97 -10.89
C PRO A 393 -37.83 10.26 -10.15
N PHE A 394 -38.67 10.74 -9.21
CA PHE A 394 -38.41 11.94 -8.41
C PHE A 394 -37.67 11.68 -7.10
N LEU A 395 -37.72 10.45 -6.56
CA LEU A 395 -37.20 10.12 -5.23
C LEU A 395 -35.79 9.47 -5.27
N GLY A 396 -35.35 8.97 -6.44
CA GLY A 396 -34.14 8.16 -6.53
C GLY A 396 -32.83 8.88 -6.15
N SER A 397 -32.62 10.13 -6.59
CA SER A 397 -31.42 10.91 -6.23
C SER A 397 -31.60 11.64 -4.89
N ALA A 398 -32.77 12.24 -4.68
CA ALA A 398 -33.12 12.93 -3.43
C ALA A 398 -33.19 11.94 -2.26
N GLY A 399 -33.79 10.75 -2.47
CA GLY A 399 -33.90 9.73 -1.41
C GLY A 399 -32.55 9.24 -0.88
N ARG A 400 -31.55 9.03 -1.76
CA ARG A 400 -30.20 8.64 -1.32
C ARG A 400 -29.50 9.73 -0.52
N PHE A 401 -29.63 10.98 -0.97
CA PHE A 401 -29.12 12.13 -0.24
C PHE A 401 -29.78 12.22 1.13
N LEU A 402 -31.10 12.10 1.20
CA LEU A 402 -31.86 12.09 2.47
C LEU A 402 -31.40 10.96 3.40
N VAL A 403 -31.24 9.73 2.90
CA VAL A 403 -30.73 8.61 3.71
C VAL A 403 -29.32 8.93 4.23
N SER A 404 -28.44 9.44 3.39
CA SER A 404 -27.08 9.81 3.81
C SER A 404 -27.09 10.92 4.88
N VAL A 405 -27.91 11.94 4.69
CA VAL A 405 -28.08 13.07 5.65
C VAL A 405 -28.68 12.59 6.97
N VAL A 406 -29.69 11.72 6.95
CA VAL A 406 -30.30 11.17 8.18
C VAL A 406 -29.35 10.21 8.90
N MET A 407 -28.58 9.39 8.18
CA MET A 407 -27.63 8.46 8.79
C MET A 407 -26.40 9.15 9.38
N PHE A 408 -26.07 10.36 8.95
CA PHE A 408 -24.94 11.12 9.49
C PHE A 408 -25.09 11.43 10.99
N PRO A 409 -26.16 12.11 11.46
CA PRO A 409 -26.31 12.38 12.88
C PRO A 409 -26.49 11.10 13.71
N ILE A 410 -27.13 10.06 13.16
CA ILE A 410 -27.26 8.77 13.85
C ILE A 410 -25.86 8.14 14.06
N ALA A 411 -25.04 8.08 13.02
CA ALA A 411 -23.67 7.60 13.13
C ALA A 411 -22.84 8.45 14.10
N LEU A 412 -23.02 9.78 14.08
CA LEU A 412 -22.31 10.69 14.97
C LEU A 412 -22.66 10.40 16.44
N VAL A 413 -23.95 10.28 16.77
CA VAL A 413 -24.40 9.97 18.14
C VAL A 413 -23.89 8.59 18.57
N LEU A 414 -24.04 7.57 17.73
CA LEU A 414 -23.58 6.22 18.05
C LEU A 414 -22.05 6.16 18.25
N SER A 415 -21.29 6.84 17.41
CA SER A 415 -19.83 6.88 17.55
C SER A 415 -19.40 7.61 18.82
N LEU A 416 -20.04 8.74 19.16
CA LEU A 416 -19.79 9.48 20.41
C LEU A 416 -20.11 8.63 21.63
N VAL A 417 -21.27 7.97 21.64
CA VAL A 417 -21.67 7.06 22.73
C VAL A 417 -20.66 5.93 22.86
N THR A 418 -20.22 5.34 21.75
CA THR A 418 -19.21 4.26 21.76
C THR A 418 -17.88 4.74 22.35
N VAL A 419 -17.42 5.91 21.93
CA VAL A 419 -16.17 6.51 22.46
C VAL A 419 -16.30 6.76 23.96
N ILE A 420 -17.40 7.38 24.42
CA ILE A 420 -17.64 7.66 25.84
C ILE A 420 -17.67 6.36 26.65
N LEU A 421 -18.41 5.37 26.20
CA LEU A 421 -18.48 4.07 26.89
C LEU A 421 -17.12 3.38 26.93
N SER A 422 -16.35 3.46 25.85
CA SER A 422 -15.00 2.90 25.79
C SER A 422 -14.05 3.61 26.76
N ILE A 423 -14.07 4.95 26.81
CA ILE A 423 -13.25 5.72 27.76
C ILE A 423 -13.58 5.31 29.20
N ILE A 424 -14.89 5.18 29.53
CA ILE A 424 -15.32 4.76 30.87
C ILE A 424 -14.81 3.34 31.18
N ALA A 425 -14.97 2.42 30.24
CA ALA A 425 -14.59 1.01 30.42
C ALA A 425 -13.08 0.80 30.59
N HIS A 426 -12.27 1.59 29.88
CA HIS A 426 -10.80 1.51 29.96
C HIS A 426 -10.19 2.36 31.08
N SER A 427 -10.99 3.18 31.79
CA SER A 427 -10.57 3.96 32.93
C SER A 427 -11.09 3.35 34.24
N PRO A 428 -10.26 2.70 35.09
CA PRO A 428 -10.72 2.11 36.34
C PRO A 428 -11.37 3.14 37.27
N ILE A 429 -10.88 4.38 37.25
CA ILE A 429 -11.40 5.48 38.07
C ILE A 429 -12.82 5.86 37.62
N LEU A 430 -13.01 6.08 36.29
CA LEU A 430 -14.31 6.45 35.75
C LEU A 430 -15.32 5.31 35.91
N LEU A 431 -14.89 4.06 35.70
CA LEU A 431 -15.73 2.89 35.90
C LEU A 431 -16.21 2.80 37.35
N THR A 432 -15.31 2.99 38.31
CA THR A 432 -15.66 3.01 39.75
C THR A 432 -16.65 4.13 40.05
N LEU A 433 -16.41 5.36 39.54
CA LEU A 433 -17.32 6.49 39.73
C LEU A 433 -18.73 6.21 39.17
N VAL A 434 -18.81 5.58 38.00
CA VAL A 434 -20.09 5.20 37.40
C VAL A 434 -20.83 4.19 38.27
N PHE A 435 -20.14 3.17 38.80
CA PHE A 435 -20.77 2.19 39.70
C PHE A 435 -21.25 2.83 41.02
N VAL A 436 -20.44 3.73 41.60
CA VAL A 436 -20.86 4.49 42.80
C VAL A 436 -22.08 5.36 42.49
N ALA A 437 -22.08 6.09 41.40
CA ALA A 437 -23.19 6.93 40.99
C ALA A 437 -24.47 6.11 40.74
N MET A 438 -24.38 4.96 40.07
CA MET A 438 -25.49 4.03 39.87
C MET A 438 -26.03 3.47 41.18
N GLY A 439 -25.12 3.08 42.10
CA GLY A 439 -25.50 2.60 43.45
C GLY A 439 -26.22 3.66 44.26
N ALA A 440 -25.71 4.90 44.28
CA ALA A 440 -26.31 6.03 44.95
C ALA A 440 -27.69 6.42 44.33
N GLY A 441 -27.74 6.44 42.98
CA GLY A 441 -29.00 6.68 42.28
C GLY A 441 -30.06 5.60 42.55
N GLY A 442 -29.64 4.33 42.51
CA GLY A 442 -30.54 3.20 42.86
C GLY A 442 -31.05 3.28 44.29
N TYR A 443 -30.20 3.60 45.23
CA TYR A 443 -30.55 3.80 46.64
C TYR A 443 -31.54 4.97 46.82
N PHE A 444 -31.26 6.08 46.13
CA PHE A 444 -32.17 7.25 46.15
C PHE A 444 -33.56 6.92 45.59
N LEU A 445 -33.63 6.22 44.44
CA LEU A 445 -34.91 5.77 43.86
C LEU A 445 -35.64 4.77 44.76
N TYR A 446 -34.92 3.87 45.40
CA TYR A 446 -35.49 2.96 46.40
C TYR A 446 -36.11 3.73 47.60
N GLN A 447 -35.40 4.69 48.16
CA GLN A 447 -35.88 5.56 49.22
C GLN A 447 -37.14 6.36 48.82
N LYS A 448 -37.12 6.91 47.56
CA LYS A 448 -38.27 7.65 47.01
C LYS A 448 -39.52 6.76 46.82
N LYS A 449 -39.32 5.50 46.42
CA LYS A 449 -40.40 4.50 46.36
C LYS A 449 -40.95 4.15 47.75
N LYS A 450 -40.08 3.95 48.72
CA LYS A 450 -40.45 3.63 50.10
C LYS A 450 -41.28 4.78 50.74
N LYS A 451 -40.93 6.06 50.49
CA LYS A 451 -41.65 7.23 50.97
C LYS A 451 -43.01 7.46 50.28
N LYS A 452 -43.26 6.86 49.08
CA LYS A 452 -44.55 6.92 48.40
C LYS A 452 -45.48 5.77 48.77
N ALA A 453 -44.94 4.70 49.38
CA ALA A 453 -45.73 3.53 49.82
C ALA A 453 -46.05 3.54 51.33
N ALA A 454 -45.52 4.48 52.08
CA ALA A 454 -45.88 4.84 53.45
C ALA A 454 -46.72 6.11 53.45
#